data_0f20ef8d48671a689b19938450d45b7a
#
_entry.id   0f20ef8d48671a689b19938450d45b7a
#
_cell.length_a   1.000
_cell.length_b   1.000
_cell.length_c   1.000
_cell.angle_alpha   90.00
_cell.angle_beta   90.00
_cell.angle_gamma   90.00
#
_symmetry.space_group_name_H-M   'P 1'
#
loop_
_entity.id
_entity.type
_entity.pdbx_description
1 polymer ?
#
loop_
_entity_poly.entity_id
_entity_poly.type
_entity_poly.pdbx_seq_one_letter_code
_entity_poly.pdbx_strand_id
1 'polypeptide(L)'
;MKPAKQENQAYLKEQILTYLGNKRSLLGFIERGVKYAKDELKKEKLSCCDLFSGSGVVARFLKQNSEFLVANDLELYSFITNSCYLQNATNELRDEINFWQKKLEKEIEDKLSEGFITRLYAPQDDENIAWGERVFYTRKNAKFIDTARRLIDEMLPEEMRKFFIAPLLYNASVHANTSGIFKGFHKNKEGIGQFGGHGQNAISRITSDINLTKPIFSNFSVPFEVYQKDANLLAKELDKLDLVYLDPPYNQHPYGSNYFMLNLIASYEEPSKISKVSGISKDWNRSVFNKKSSASEAFFELIANLKAKFVLISFNSEGFINQDEFDKNLNKMGKVHLLRQKYNAYRGSRNLKARNIHVDELLYVLKK
;
A
#
# COMPACT_ATOMS: atom_id res chain seq x y z
N MET A 1 -20.85 -32.85 0.96
CA MET A 1 -20.37 -31.58 0.38
C MET A 1 -18.95 -31.34 0.83
N LYS A 2 -18.01 -31.07 -0.09
CA LYS A 2 -16.68 -30.60 0.33
C LYS A 2 -16.87 -29.23 1.00
N PRO A 3 -16.19 -28.95 2.15
CA PRO A 3 -16.28 -27.63 2.77
C PRO A 3 -15.88 -26.57 1.77
N ALA A 4 -16.59 -25.43 1.76
CA ALA A 4 -16.24 -24.31 0.89
C ALA A 4 -14.78 -23.90 1.17
N LYS A 5 -14.00 -23.71 0.11
CA LYS A 5 -12.61 -23.30 0.21
C LYS A 5 -12.53 -21.95 0.91
N GLN A 6 -11.88 -21.87 2.06
CA GLN A 6 -11.69 -20.65 2.81
C GLN A 6 -10.35 -19.98 2.48
N GLU A 7 -10.31 -18.65 2.52
CA GLU A 7 -9.09 -17.89 2.34
C GLU A 7 -8.15 -18.05 3.53
N ASN A 8 -6.86 -18.03 3.25
CA ASN A 8 -5.80 -17.98 4.24
C ASN A 8 -5.90 -16.66 5.03
N GLN A 9 -6.18 -16.76 6.33
CA GLN A 9 -6.34 -15.58 7.18
C GLN A 9 -5.03 -14.77 7.33
N ALA A 10 -3.88 -15.42 7.32
CA ALA A 10 -2.59 -14.75 7.32
C ALA A 10 -2.39 -13.92 6.03
N TYR A 11 -2.83 -14.44 4.87
CA TYR A 11 -2.80 -13.71 3.61
C TYR A 11 -3.59 -12.38 3.65
N LEU A 12 -4.71 -12.35 4.37
CA LEU A 12 -5.53 -11.14 4.51
C LEU A 12 -5.04 -10.18 5.59
N LYS A 13 -4.22 -10.63 6.55
CA LYS A 13 -3.90 -9.86 7.76
C LYS A 13 -2.42 -9.55 7.94
N GLU A 14 -1.54 -10.34 7.34
CA GLU A 14 -0.09 -10.23 7.53
C GLU A 14 0.62 -9.70 6.28
N GLN A 15 1.86 -9.27 6.44
CA GLN A 15 2.69 -8.70 5.36
C GLN A 15 1.97 -7.58 4.58
N ILE A 16 1.25 -6.74 5.31
CA ILE A 16 0.59 -5.56 4.76
C ILE A 16 1.41 -4.34 5.16
N LEU A 17 1.79 -3.54 4.19
CA LEU A 17 2.55 -2.30 4.41
C LEU A 17 1.92 -1.48 5.55
N THR A 18 2.76 -0.91 6.42
CA THR A 18 2.33 0.10 7.38
C THR A 18 1.90 1.34 6.60
N TYR A 19 0.59 1.51 6.45
CA TYR A 19 0.01 2.41 5.47
C TYR A 19 -1.20 3.15 6.04
N LEU A 20 -1.20 4.49 5.89
CA LEU A 20 -2.34 5.29 6.31
C LEU A 20 -3.55 5.01 5.43
N GLY A 21 -4.71 4.83 6.05
CA GLY A 21 -5.94 4.56 5.34
C GLY A 21 -6.06 3.13 4.78
N ASN A 22 -5.19 2.17 5.19
CA ASN A 22 -5.39 0.79 4.77
C ASN A 22 -6.75 0.28 5.27
N LYS A 23 -7.42 -0.51 4.42
CA LYS A 23 -8.79 -0.98 4.65
C LYS A 23 -8.87 -2.33 5.38
N ARG A 24 -7.78 -2.80 6.02
CA ARG A 24 -7.75 -4.13 6.67
C ARG A 24 -8.88 -4.33 7.69
N SER A 25 -9.16 -3.33 8.51
CA SER A 25 -10.25 -3.37 9.49
C SER A 25 -11.65 -3.14 8.89
N LEU A 26 -11.71 -2.71 7.63
CA LEU A 26 -12.95 -2.43 6.90
C LEU A 26 -13.30 -3.52 5.87
N LEU A 27 -12.54 -4.61 5.78
CA LEU A 27 -12.81 -5.67 4.79
C LEU A 27 -14.23 -6.26 4.94
N GLY A 28 -14.71 -6.48 6.17
CA GLY A 28 -16.09 -6.93 6.41
C GLY A 28 -17.15 -5.90 5.99
N PHE A 29 -16.82 -4.61 6.03
CA PHE A 29 -17.69 -3.56 5.52
C PHE A 29 -17.72 -3.53 3.99
N ILE A 30 -16.55 -3.65 3.35
CA ILE A 30 -16.42 -3.75 1.88
C ILE A 30 -17.12 -5.01 1.37
N GLU A 31 -17.02 -6.13 2.10
CA GLU A 31 -17.70 -7.39 1.76
C GLU A 31 -19.20 -7.23 1.58
N ARG A 32 -19.87 -6.37 2.38
CA ARG A 32 -21.30 -6.08 2.24
C ARG A 32 -21.62 -5.51 0.86
N GLY A 33 -20.76 -4.60 0.35
CA GLY A 33 -20.91 -4.03 -1.00
C GLY A 33 -20.66 -5.07 -2.11
N VAL A 34 -19.63 -5.92 -1.93
CA VAL A 34 -19.33 -7.01 -2.87
C VAL A 34 -20.48 -8.02 -2.92
N LYS A 35 -21.03 -8.38 -1.75
CA LYS A 35 -22.20 -9.28 -1.67
C LYS A 35 -23.40 -8.67 -2.38
N TYR A 36 -23.70 -7.40 -2.14
CA TYR A 36 -24.79 -6.72 -2.85
C TYR A 36 -24.64 -6.81 -4.38
N ALA A 37 -23.43 -6.56 -4.90
CA ALA A 37 -23.19 -6.67 -6.34
C ALA A 37 -23.35 -8.12 -6.85
N LYS A 38 -22.89 -9.13 -6.09
CA LYS A 38 -23.08 -10.54 -6.42
C LYS A 38 -24.55 -10.94 -6.49
N ASP A 39 -25.32 -10.54 -5.49
CA ASP A 39 -26.75 -10.84 -5.39
C ASP A 39 -27.52 -10.22 -6.58
N GLU A 40 -27.24 -8.95 -6.91
CA GLU A 40 -27.85 -8.26 -8.04
C GLU A 40 -27.46 -8.86 -9.40
N LEU A 41 -26.22 -9.33 -9.54
CA LEU A 41 -25.72 -9.94 -10.78
C LEU A 41 -26.02 -11.44 -10.85
N LYS A 42 -26.47 -12.06 -9.75
CA LYS A 42 -26.67 -13.51 -9.62
C LYS A 42 -25.38 -14.29 -9.96
N LYS A 43 -24.23 -13.80 -9.50
CA LYS A 43 -22.91 -14.39 -9.71
C LYS A 43 -22.23 -14.72 -8.40
N GLU A 44 -21.58 -15.88 -8.30
CA GLU A 44 -20.75 -16.24 -7.15
C GLU A 44 -19.35 -15.59 -7.21
N LYS A 45 -18.83 -15.40 -8.41
CA LYS A 45 -17.55 -14.76 -8.70
C LYS A 45 -17.74 -13.62 -9.69
N LEU A 46 -16.95 -12.57 -9.53
CA LEU A 46 -17.04 -11.35 -10.33
C LEU A 46 -15.72 -11.10 -11.07
N SER A 47 -15.77 -10.42 -12.20
CA SER A 47 -14.60 -9.76 -12.73
C SER A 47 -14.40 -8.43 -11.98
N CYS A 48 -13.29 -8.32 -11.22
CA CYS A 48 -13.06 -7.23 -10.28
C CYS A 48 -11.85 -6.37 -10.65
N CYS A 49 -11.87 -5.10 -10.23
CA CYS A 49 -10.71 -4.23 -10.25
C CYS A 49 -10.59 -3.47 -8.91
N ASP A 50 -9.38 -3.43 -8.36
CA ASP A 50 -8.96 -2.48 -7.30
C ASP A 50 -8.09 -1.40 -7.95
N LEU A 51 -8.69 -0.25 -8.22
CA LEU A 51 -8.08 0.77 -9.09
C LEU A 51 -7.06 1.67 -8.37
N PHE A 52 -7.11 1.72 -7.03
CA PHE A 52 -6.18 2.44 -6.17
C PHE A 52 -5.68 1.50 -5.06
N SER A 53 -4.97 0.44 -5.45
CA SER A 53 -4.75 -0.73 -4.59
C SER A 53 -3.80 -0.47 -3.41
N GLY A 54 -2.96 0.56 -3.45
CA GLY A 54 -2.11 0.98 -2.34
C GLY A 54 -1.33 -0.18 -1.71
N SER A 55 -1.69 -0.56 -0.47
CA SER A 55 -1.09 -1.69 0.24
C SER A 55 -1.53 -3.08 -0.26
N GLY A 56 -2.45 -3.15 -1.22
CA GLY A 56 -2.98 -4.40 -1.78
C GLY A 56 -4.04 -5.11 -0.93
N VAL A 57 -4.49 -4.53 0.18
CA VAL A 57 -5.42 -5.18 1.13
C VAL A 57 -6.74 -5.55 0.47
N VAL A 58 -7.32 -4.61 -0.30
CA VAL A 58 -8.61 -4.85 -0.95
C VAL A 58 -8.45 -5.78 -2.15
N ALA A 59 -7.39 -5.63 -2.95
CA ALA A 59 -7.09 -6.55 -4.03
C ALA A 59 -6.93 -8.01 -3.53
N ARG A 60 -6.20 -8.22 -2.40
CA ARG A 60 -6.08 -9.54 -1.75
C ARG A 60 -7.45 -10.09 -1.33
N PHE A 61 -8.29 -9.25 -0.73
CA PHE A 61 -9.66 -9.64 -0.34
C PHE A 61 -10.53 -9.95 -1.56
N LEU A 62 -10.45 -9.16 -2.63
CA LEU A 62 -11.22 -9.39 -3.85
C LEU A 62 -10.82 -10.69 -4.54
N LYS A 63 -9.58 -11.17 -4.40
CA LYS A 63 -9.10 -12.39 -5.05
C LYS A 63 -10.00 -13.60 -4.77
N GLN A 64 -10.42 -13.81 -3.52
CA GLN A 64 -11.34 -14.90 -3.17
C GLN A 64 -12.75 -14.72 -3.76
N ASN A 65 -13.10 -13.52 -4.19
CA ASN A 65 -14.41 -13.14 -4.73
C ASN A 65 -14.44 -13.06 -6.26
N SER A 66 -13.27 -13.24 -6.91
CA SER A 66 -13.10 -12.96 -8.33
C SER A 66 -13.01 -14.22 -9.19
N GLU A 67 -13.47 -14.11 -10.43
CA GLU A 67 -13.12 -14.96 -11.56
C GLU A 67 -11.96 -14.38 -12.39
N PHE A 68 -11.80 -13.04 -12.34
CA PHE A 68 -10.68 -12.27 -12.92
C PHE A 68 -10.46 -11.03 -12.05
N LEU A 69 -9.20 -10.65 -11.82
CA LEU A 69 -8.85 -9.55 -10.94
C LEU A 69 -7.82 -8.61 -11.56
N VAL A 70 -8.12 -7.33 -11.57
CA VAL A 70 -7.18 -6.25 -11.91
C VAL A 70 -6.80 -5.50 -10.64
N ALA A 71 -5.53 -5.17 -10.47
CA ALA A 71 -5.05 -4.23 -9.46
C ALA A 71 -4.23 -3.13 -10.13
N ASN A 72 -4.39 -1.89 -9.69
CA ASN A 72 -3.65 -0.75 -10.22
C ASN A 72 -3.25 0.20 -9.10
N ASP A 73 -2.10 0.82 -9.26
CA ASP A 73 -1.69 1.98 -8.45
C ASP A 73 -0.69 2.82 -9.25
N LEU A 74 -0.49 4.06 -8.84
CA LEU A 74 0.51 4.94 -9.43
C LEU A 74 1.92 4.63 -8.90
N GLU A 75 2.04 4.04 -7.71
CA GLU A 75 3.28 3.87 -6.98
C GLU A 75 3.95 2.52 -7.25
N LEU A 76 5.27 2.54 -7.50
CA LEU A 76 6.04 1.34 -7.80
C LEU A 76 6.00 0.30 -6.68
N TYR A 77 6.11 0.73 -5.41
CA TYR A 77 6.02 -0.19 -4.28
C TYR A 77 4.68 -0.94 -4.26
N SER A 78 3.59 -0.28 -4.63
CA SER A 78 2.27 -0.90 -4.73
C SER A 78 2.19 -1.90 -5.89
N PHE A 79 2.70 -1.53 -7.07
CA PHE A 79 2.79 -2.43 -8.21
C PHE A 79 3.54 -3.73 -7.87
N ILE A 80 4.73 -3.62 -7.25
CA ILE A 80 5.53 -4.79 -6.84
C ILE A 80 4.80 -5.63 -5.79
N THR A 81 4.20 -4.97 -4.79
CA THR A 81 3.45 -5.62 -3.72
C THR A 81 2.28 -6.42 -4.28
N ASN A 82 1.46 -5.82 -5.14
CA ASN A 82 0.32 -6.49 -5.76
C ASN A 82 0.78 -7.61 -6.71
N SER A 83 1.82 -7.39 -7.51
CA SER A 83 2.39 -8.40 -8.41
C SER A 83 2.90 -9.63 -7.66
N CYS A 84 3.40 -9.47 -6.44
CA CYS A 84 3.83 -10.55 -5.58
C CYS A 84 2.63 -11.29 -4.97
N TYR A 85 1.79 -10.58 -4.23
CA TYR A 85 0.76 -11.23 -3.41
C TYR A 85 -0.47 -11.69 -4.18
N LEU A 86 -0.74 -11.16 -5.37
CA LEU A 86 -1.79 -11.68 -6.24
C LEU A 86 -1.33 -12.89 -7.05
N GLN A 87 -0.04 -13.22 -7.03
CA GLN A 87 0.48 -14.41 -7.73
C GLN A 87 -0.23 -15.68 -7.27
N ASN A 88 -0.52 -16.56 -8.24
CA ASN A 88 -1.02 -17.89 -7.99
C ASN A 88 0.16 -18.80 -7.63
N ALA A 89 0.23 -19.25 -6.38
CA ALA A 89 1.36 -20.04 -5.90
C ALA A 89 1.18 -21.52 -6.25
N THR A 90 2.07 -22.04 -7.12
CA THR A 90 2.25 -23.47 -7.35
C THR A 90 3.31 -24.03 -6.39
N ASN A 91 3.45 -25.36 -6.33
CA ASN A 91 4.50 -25.98 -5.53
C ASN A 91 5.88 -25.64 -6.08
N GLU A 92 6.02 -25.64 -7.40
CA GLU A 92 7.27 -25.30 -8.11
C GLU A 92 7.71 -23.89 -7.76
N LEU A 93 6.80 -22.90 -7.79
CA LEU A 93 7.11 -21.53 -7.37
C LEU A 93 7.53 -21.44 -5.90
N ARG A 94 6.87 -22.20 -5.01
CA ARG A 94 7.23 -22.23 -3.59
C ARG A 94 8.64 -22.84 -3.38
N ASP A 95 8.97 -23.87 -4.11
CA ASP A 95 10.29 -24.52 -4.05
C ASP A 95 11.37 -23.59 -4.60
N GLU A 96 11.09 -22.87 -5.67
CA GLU A 96 12.00 -21.87 -6.23
C GLU A 96 12.24 -20.70 -5.28
N ILE A 97 11.18 -20.17 -4.65
CA ILE A 97 11.30 -19.14 -3.60
C ILE A 97 12.15 -19.67 -2.42
N ASN A 98 11.93 -20.91 -1.99
CA ASN A 98 12.71 -21.53 -0.92
C ASN A 98 14.20 -21.65 -1.26
N PHE A 99 14.50 -22.03 -2.51
CA PHE A 99 15.87 -22.13 -3.02
C PHE A 99 16.59 -20.77 -3.00
N TRP A 100 15.95 -19.76 -3.59
CA TRP A 100 16.52 -18.42 -3.66
C TRP A 100 16.65 -17.75 -2.29
N GLN A 101 15.68 -17.96 -1.40
CA GLN A 101 15.78 -17.42 -0.04
C GLN A 101 17.03 -17.92 0.69
N LYS A 102 17.26 -19.25 0.70
CA LYS A 102 18.44 -19.84 1.35
C LYS A 102 19.75 -19.26 0.79
N LYS A 103 19.82 -19.07 -0.52
CA LYS A 103 20.99 -18.46 -1.16
C LYS A 103 21.16 -16.99 -0.75
N LEU A 104 20.09 -16.20 -0.80
CA LEU A 104 20.14 -14.77 -0.45
C LEU A 104 20.50 -14.57 1.03
N GLU A 105 19.90 -15.34 1.95
CA GLU A 105 20.20 -15.24 3.39
C GLU A 105 21.70 -15.42 3.65
N LYS A 106 22.30 -16.48 3.08
CA LYS A 106 23.73 -16.73 3.20
C LYS A 106 24.58 -15.59 2.63
N GLU A 107 24.27 -15.15 1.41
CA GLU A 107 25.04 -14.08 0.75
C GLU A 107 24.90 -12.73 1.46
N ILE A 108 23.73 -12.44 2.08
CA ILE A 108 23.53 -11.23 2.86
C ILE A 108 24.38 -11.24 4.13
N GLU A 109 24.43 -12.37 4.85
CA GLU A 109 25.27 -12.53 6.05
C GLU A 109 26.75 -12.32 5.72
N ASP A 110 27.23 -12.90 4.61
CA ASP A 110 28.63 -12.85 4.21
C ASP A 110 29.04 -11.49 3.63
N LYS A 111 28.11 -10.72 3.03
CA LYS A 111 28.40 -9.53 2.20
C LYS A 111 27.70 -8.25 2.68
N LEU A 112 27.36 -8.17 3.96
CA LEU A 112 26.68 -7.00 4.51
C LEU A 112 27.45 -5.72 4.22
N SER A 113 26.87 -4.78 3.46
CA SER A 113 27.55 -3.58 2.96
C SER A 113 26.65 -2.36 2.97
N GLU A 114 27.25 -1.19 2.93
CA GLU A 114 26.55 0.08 2.86
C GLU A 114 26.23 0.45 1.41
N GLY A 115 25.00 0.89 1.19
CA GLY A 115 24.57 1.52 -0.03
C GLY A 115 24.02 2.93 0.25
N PHE A 116 23.18 3.45 -0.64
CA PHE A 116 22.66 4.80 -0.51
C PHE A 116 21.57 4.93 0.58
N ILE A 117 20.82 3.86 0.89
CA ILE A 117 19.85 3.89 2.00
C ILE A 117 20.60 4.10 3.32
N THR A 118 21.69 3.37 3.54
CA THR A 118 22.54 3.54 4.73
C THR A 118 23.11 4.96 4.80
N ARG A 119 23.70 5.45 3.71
CA ARG A 119 24.36 6.77 3.70
C ARG A 119 23.39 7.95 3.88
N LEU A 120 22.20 7.85 3.32
CA LEU A 120 21.26 8.98 3.26
C LEU A 120 20.18 8.95 4.34
N TYR A 121 19.85 7.77 4.90
CA TYR A 121 18.65 7.59 5.74
C TYR A 121 18.87 6.84 7.05
N ALA A 122 20.13 6.53 7.38
CA ALA A 122 20.53 6.02 8.69
C ALA A 122 21.63 6.90 9.31
N PRO A 123 21.78 6.95 10.64
CA PRO A 123 22.87 7.66 11.29
C PRO A 123 24.21 6.94 11.08
N GLN A 124 25.31 7.64 11.28
CA GLN A 124 26.65 7.04 11.25
C GLN A 124 26.89 6.12 12.45
N ASP A 125 26.31 6.49 13.60
CA ASP A 125 26.34 5.74 14.84
C ASP A 125 24.95 5.79 15.48
N ASP A 126 24.35 4.63 15.72
CA ASP A 126 23.01 4.50 16.30
C ASP A 126 22.95 5.00 17.75
N GLU A 127 24.09 5.00 18.48
CA GLU A 127 24.18 5.47 19.86
C GLU A 127 24.52 6.97 19.98
N ASN A 128 25.27 7.53 18.99
CA ASN A 128 25.75 8.91 18.98
C ASN A 128 25.25 9.67 17.74
N ILE A 129 23.95 9.87 17.63
CA ILE A 129 23.33 10.50 16.47
C ILE A 129 23.64 12.01 16.44
N ALA A 130 24.25 12.48 15.35
CA ALA A 130 24.58 13.88 15.18
C ALA A 130 23.40 14.72 14.66
N TRP A 131 23.48 16.04 14.90
CA TRP A 131 22.50 16.97 14.34
C TRP A 131 22.55 16.97 12.80
N GLY A 132 21.39 16.89 12.18
CA GLY A 132 21.25 16.88 10.71
C GLY A 132 21.24 15.50 10.08
N GLU A 133 21.58 14.45 10.81
CA GLU A 133 21.44 13.07 10.33
C GLU A 133 19.98 12.67 10.20
N ARG A 134 19.68 11.85 9.19
CA ARG A 134 18.37 11.25 8.99
C ARG A 134 18.33 9.87 9.64
N VAL A 135 17.32 9.63 10.45
CA VAL A 135 17.22 8.45 11.31
C VAL A 135 15.94 7.69 10.97
N PHE A 136 15.82 7.22 9.72
CA PHE A 136 14.67 6.39 9.29
C PHE A 136 14.85 4.93 9.68
N TYR A 137 16.08 4.45 9.70
CA TYR A 137 16.43 3.07 10.07
C TYR A 137 17.65 3.07 11.00
N THR A 138 17.81 1.98 11.78
CA THR A 138 19.11 1.69 12.39
C THR A 138 20.14 1.46 11.27
N ARG A 139 21.41 1.73 11.55
CA ARG A 139 22.48 1.50 10.57
C ARG A 139 22.53 0.04 10.12
N LYS A 140 22.29 -0.90 11.04
CA LYS A 140 22.20 -2.34 10.74
C LYS A 140 21.09 -2.65 9.74
N ASN A 141 19.87 -2.15 9.99
CA ASN A 141 18.72 -2.37 9.13
C ASN A 141 18.89 -1.71 7.75
N ALA A 142 19.48 -0.52 7.69
CA ALA A 142 19.77 0.14 6.45
C ALA A 142 20.78 -0.65 5.58
N LYS A 143 21.87 -1.16 6.19
CA LYS A 143 22.84 -2.06 5.51
C LYS A 143 22.17 -3.32 5.00
N PHE A 144 21.26 -3.90 5.80
CA PHE A 144 20.50 -5.07 5.37
C PHE A 144 19.63 -4.76 4.15
N ILE A 145 18.91 -3.63 4.14
CA ILE A 145 18.09 -3.20 3.00
C ILE A 145 18.95 -3.02 1.75
N ASP A 146 20.08 -2.29 1.87
CA ASP A 146 21.00 -2.06 0.76
C ASP A 146 21.55 -3.38 0.21
N THR A 147 22.05 -4.25 1.08
CA THR A 147 22.62 -5.53 0.68
C THR A 147 21.59 -6.44 0.04
N ALA A 148 20.40 -6.56 0.65
CA ALA A 148 19.31 -7.38 0.12
C ALA A 148 18.87 -6.90 -1.26
N ARG A 149 18.67 -5.58 -1.45
CA ARG A 149 18.27 -5.03 -2.75
C ARG A 149 19.30 -5.30 -3.84
N ARG A 150 20.58 -5.01 -3.55
CA ARG A 150 21.67 -5.29 -4.50
C ARG A 150 21.74 -6.76 -4.88
N LEU A 151 21.73 -7.67 -3.90
CA LEU A 151 21.82 -9.11 -4.18
C LEU A 151 20.58 -9.66 -4.88
N ILE A 152 19.38 -9.15 -4.60
CA ILE A 152 18.16 -9.49 -5.34
C ILE A 152 18.33 -9.15 -6.83
N ASP A 153 18.88 -7.98 -7.15
CA ASP A 153 19.05 -7.55 -8.54
C ASP A 153 20.19 -8.30 -9.25
N GLU A 154 21.28 -8.60 -8.53
CA GLU A 154 22.45 -9.30 -9.08
C GLU A 154 22.21 -10.81 -9.30
N MET A 155 21.47 -11.45 -8.39
CA MET A 155 21.39 -12.92 -8.35
C MET A 155 20.12 -13.50 -8.93
N LEU A 156 18.99 -12.78 -8.86
CA LEU A 156 17.68 -13.34 -9.18
C LEU A 156 17.22 -13.00 -10.60
N PRO A 157 16.56 -13.96 -11.29
CA PRO A 157 15.78 -13.66 -12.49
C PRO A 157 14.75 -12.56 -12.21
N GLU A 158 14.45 -11.72 -13.18
CA GLU A 158 13.58 -10.56 -13.01
C GLU A 158 12.20 -10.94 -12.45
N GLU A 159 11.61 -12.01 -12.96
CA GLU A 159 10.31 -12.53 -12.52
C GLU A 159 10.27 -12.99 -11.06
N MET A 160 11.43 -13.35 -10.49
CA MET A 160 11.55 -13.78 -9.09
C MET A 160 11.74 -12.63 -8.11
N ARG A 161 12.24 -11.47 -8.54
CA ARG A 161 12.60 -10.35 -7.66
C ARG A 161 11.45 -9.86 -6.80
N LYS A 162 10.23 -9.78 -7.36
CA LYS A 162 9.03 -9.32 -6.65
C LYS A 162 8.73 -10.12 -5.38
N PHE A 163 9.07 -11.42 -5.34
CA PHE A 163 8.81 -12.29 -4.19
C PHE A 163 9.73 -12.01 -2.98
N PHE A 164 10.80 -11.27 -3.19
CA PHE A 164 11.74 -10.86 -2.15
C PHE A 164 11.64 -9.35 -1.88
N ILE A 165 11.39 -8.53 -2.91
CA ILE A 165 11.21 -7.10 -2.73
C ILE A 165 9.93 -6.79 -1.94
N ALA A 166 8.79 -7.42 -2.25
CA ALA A 166 7.53 -7.11 -1.57
C ALA A 166 7.58 -7.40 -0.03
N PRO A 167 8.07 -8.57 0.44
CA PRO A 167 8.27 -8.79 1.87
C PRO A 167 9.32 -7.85 2.49
N LEU A 168 10.37 -7.47 1.76
CA LEU A 168 11.36 -6.49 2.23
C LEU A 168 10.72 -5.11 2.42
N LEU A 169 9.87 -4.65 1.49
CA LEU A 169 9.10 -3.41 1.62
C LEU A 169 8.19 -3.43 2.85
N TYR A 170 7.53 -4.56 3.12
CA TYR A 170 6.75 -4.73 4.33
C TYR A 170 7.62 -4.56 5.57
N ASN A 171 8.72 -5.31 5.70
CA ASN A 171 9.62 -5.21 6.84
C ASN A 171 10.22 -3.81 6.99
N ALA A 172 10.65 -3.18 5.90
CA ALA A 172 11.11 -1.79 5.90
C ALA A 172 10.04 -0.81 6.40
N SER A 173 8.76 -1.04 6.07
CA SER A 173 7.65 -0.20 6.57
C SER A 173 7.38 -0.41 8.06
N VAL A 174 7.57 -1.63 8.56
CA VAL A 174 7.36 -1.99 9.98
C VAL A 174 8.48 -1.41 10.85
N HIS A 175 9.73 -1.57 10.45
CA HIS A 175 10.90 -1.19 11.25
C HIS A 175 11.35 0.26 11.05
N ALA A 176 10.59 1.06 10.29
CA ALA A 176 10.88 2.47 10.12
C ALA A 176 10.68 3.28 11.40
N ASN A 177 11.60 4.21 11.67
CA ASN A 177 11.56 5.16 12.78
C ASN A 177 10.62 6.34 12.48
N THR A 178 9.37 6.03 12.19
CA THR A 178 8.33 6.99 11.78
C THR A 178 7.00 6.74 12.49
N SER A 179 6.10 7.71 12.40
CA SER A 179 4.71 7.58 12.86
C SER A 179 3.76 6.99 11.79
N GLY A 180 4.29 6.19 10.86
CA GLY A 180 3.51 5.53 9.80
C GLY A 180 3.59 6.19 8.42
N ILE A 181 4.32 7.32 8.28
CA ILE A 181 4.66 7.97 7.00
C ILE A 181 6.11 8.42 7.01
N PHE A 182 6.75 8.46 5.83
CA PHE A 182 8.16 8.80 5.68
C PHE A 182 8.44 10.30 5.48
N LYS A 183 7.47 11.20 5.69
CA LYS A 183 7.71 12.65 5.64
C LYS A 183 8.67 13.16 6.70
N GLY A 184 8.90 12.39 7.74
CA GLY A 184 9.84 12.69 8.79
C GLY A 184 10.13 11.45 9.63
N PHE A 185 11.15 11.54 10.43
CA PHE A 185 11.55 10.53 11.41
C PHE A 185 11.41 11.09 12.82
N HIS A 186 11.38 10.21 13.82
CA HIS A 186 11.29 10.62 15.21
C HIS A 186 12.51 11.42 15.65
N LYS A 187 12.28 12.47 16.47
CA LYS A 187 13.29 13.37 16.99
C LYS A 187 13.14 13.55 18.49
N ASN A 188 14.23 13.91 19.16
CA ASN A 188 14.24 14.37 20.54
C ASN A 188 13.72 15.82 20.67
N LYS A 189 13.79 16.41 21.88
CA LYS A 189 13.33 17.77 22.13
C LYS A 189 14.21 18.84 21.45
N GLU A 190 15.47 18.53 21.23
CA GLU A 190 16.46 19.39 20.59
C GLU A 190 16.39 19.35 19.05
N GLY A 191 15.51 18.49 18.50
CA GLY A 191 15.34 18.32 17.05
C GLY A 191 16.34 17.36 16.40
N ILE A 192 17.16 16.67 17.20
CA ILE A 192 18.07 15.62 16.76
C ILE A 192 17.29 14.33 16.56
N GLY A 193 17.67 13.54 15.56
CA GLY A 193 17.07 12.24 15.32
C GLY A 193 17.19 11.31 16.54
N GLN A 194 16.14 10.58 16.87
CA GLN A 194 16.12 9.64 18.01
C GLN A 194 15.19 8.49 17.70
N PHE A 195 15.64 7.25 17.92
CA PHE A 195 14.77 6.09 17.76
C PHE A 195 13.61 6.13 18.77
N GLY A 196 12.37 5.96 18.29
CA GLY A 196 11.16 6.05 19.08
C GLY A 196 10.79 7.46 19.55
N GLY A 197 11.59 8.48 19.23
CA GLY A 197 11.38 9.87 19.61
C GLY A 197 11.45 10.10 21.12
N HIS A 198 10.99 11.26 21.57
CA HIS A 198 11.02 11.66 22.99
C HIS A 198 10.32 10.67 23.95
N GLY A 199 9.25 10.02 23.50
CA GLY A 199 8.51 9.03 24.31
C GLY A 199 9.00 7.61 24.16
N GLN A 200 10.05 7.37 23.37
CA GLN A 200 10.58 6.03 23.02
C GLN A 200 9.51 5.00 22.62
N ASN A 201 8.41 5.51 22.03
CA ASN A 201 7.31 4.66 21.61
C ASN A 201 7.74 3.73 20.49
N ALA A 202 7.34 2.47 20.57
CA ALA A 202 7.63 1.44 19.58
C ALA A 202 9.13 1.21 19.30
N ILE A 203 10.01 1.51 20.28
CA ILE A 203 11.47 1.36 20.09
C ILE A 203 11.86 -0.07 19.73
N SER A 204 11.29 -1.08 20.40
CA SER A 204 11.55 -2.49 20.11
C SER A 204 11.20 -2.85 18.67
N ARG A 205 10.08 -2.35 18.15
CA ARG A 205 9.68 -2.52 16.74
C ARG A 205 10.69 -1.87 15.79
N ILE A 206 11.14 -0.65 16.10
CA ILE A 206 12.03 0.14 15.24
C ILE A 206 13.43 -0.48 15.20
N THR A 207 13.94 -0.95 16.34
CA THR A 207 15.31 -1.44 16.48
C THR A 207 15.46 -2.95 16.26
N SER A 208 14.36 -3.70 16.14
CA SER A 208 14.42 -5.11 15.77
C SER A 208 14.95 -5.30 14.35
N ASP A 209 15.62 -6.42 14.12
CA ASP A 209 16.26 -6.73 12.85
C ASP A 209 15.26 -6.95 11.71
N ILE A 210 15.55 -6.38 10.57
CA ILE A 210 14.90 -6.71 9.31
C ILE A 210 15.49 -8.02 8.79
N ASN A 211 14.61 -8.94 8.39
CA ASN A 211 14.98 -10.23 7.84
C ASN A 211 14.27 -10.49 6.51
N LEU A 212 14.82 -11.37 5.68
CA LEU A 212 14.10 -11.88 4.52
C LEU A 212 12.97 -12.80 4.98
N THR A 213 11.77 -12.52 4.50
CA THR A 213 10.60 -13.36 4.78
C THR A 213 9.96 -13.82 3.48
N LYS A 214 9.37 -15.02 3.49
CA LYS A 214 8.64 -15.54 2.31
C LYS A 214 7.29 -14.86 2.18
N PRO A 215 6.82 -14.63 0.96
CA PRO A 215 5.47 -14.12 0.76
C PRO A 215 4.40 -15.13 1.18
N ILE A 216 3.34 -14.64 1.79
CA ILE A 216 2.15 -15.41 2.13
C ILE A 216 1.19 -15.36 0.93
N PHE A 217 0.75 -16.53 0.47
CA PHE A 217 -0.12 -16.62 -0.70
C PHE A 217 -1.56 -16.97 -0.35
N SER A 218 -2.45 -16.55 -1.25
CA SER A 218 -3.87 -16.91 -1.22
C SER A 218 -4.08 -18.41 -1.44
N ASN A 219 -5.15 -18.93 -0.84
CA ASN A 219 -5.64 -20.26 -1.15
C ASN A 219 -6.39 -20.31 -2.51
N PHE A 220 -6.73 -19.16 -3.10
CA PHE A 220 -7.42 -19.07 -4.38
C PHE A 220 -6.45 -18.80 -5.52
N SER A 221 -6.69 -19.48 -6.66
CA SER A 221 -6.01 -19.20 -7.92
C SER A 221 -6.99 -18.51 -8.85
N VAL A 222 -6.62 -17.30 -9.31
CA VAL A 222 -7.46 -16.43 -10.13
C VAL A 222 -6.57 -15.79 -11.20
N PRO A 223 -6.98 -15.73 -12.47
CA PRO A 223 -6.31 -14.90 -13.47
C PRO A 223 -6.30 -13.45 -13.01
N PHE A 224 -5.15 -12.78 -13.14
CA PHE A 224 -5.01 -11.41 -12.66
C PHE A 224 -4.05 -10.60 -13.52
N GLU A 225 -4.23 -9.29 -13.47
CA GLU A 225 -3.34 -8.30 -14.05
C GLU A 225 -3.01 -7.21 -13.01
N VAL A 226 -1.78 -6.70 -13.07
CA VAL A 226 -1.36 -5.59 -12.21
C VAL A 226 -0.77 -4.50 -13.08
N TYR A 227 -1.23 -3.27 -12.86
CA TYR A 227 -0.79 -2.10 -13.60
C TYR A 227 -0.13 -1.08 -12.66
N GLN A 228 0.81 -0.31 -13.23
CA GLN A 228 1.35 0.90 -12.62
C GLN A 228 1.01 2.08 -13.53
N LYS A 229 -0.25 2.54 -13.45
CA LYS A 229 -0.76 3.58 -14.34
C LYS A 229 -1.57 4.64 -13.59
N ASP A 230 -1.69 5.82 -14.21
CA ASP A 230 -2.72 6.78 -13.80
C ASP A 230 -4.12 6.16 -13.94
N ALA A 231 -4.93 6.27 -12.89
CA ALA A 231 -6.24 5.62 -12.83
C ALA A 231 -7.21 6.12 -13.90
N ASN A 232 -7.18 7.42 -14.25
CA ASN A 232 -8.04 7.99 -15.27
C ASN A 232 -7.66 7.52 -16.68
N LEU A 233 -6.36 7.27 -16.91
CA LEU A 233 -5.90 6.70 -18.18
C LEU A 233 -6.30 5.21 -18.26
N LEU A 234 -6.03 4.44 -17.22
CA LEU A 234 -6.37 3.01 -17.20
C LEU A 234 -7.89 2.78 -17.32
N ALA A 235 -8.73 3.62 -16.72
CA ALA A 235 -10.18 3.49 -16.80
C ALA A 235 -10.74 3.54 -18.25
N LYS A 236 -10.03 4.21 -19.15
CA LYS A 236 -10.41 4.29 -20.58
C LYS A 236 -10.01 3.02 -21.34
N GLU A 237 -8.96 2.34 -20.88
CA GLU A 237 -8.38 1.13 -21.50
C GLU A 237 -9.06 -0.16 -21.04
N LEU A 238 -9.51 -0.21 -19.77
CA LEU A 238 -10.09 -1.42 -19.18
C LEU A 238 -11.31 -1.92 -19.96
N ASP A 239 -11.36 -3.23 -20.11
CA ASP A 239 -12.56 -3.92 -20.59
C ASP A 239 -13.70 -3.88 -19.56
N LYS A 240 -14.88 -4.37 -19.98
CA LYS A 240 -16.06 -4.37 -19.12
C LYS A 240 -15.90 -5.33 -17.94
N LEU A 241 -16.00 -4.78 -16.72
CA LEU A 241 -15.91 -5.50 -15.46
C LEU A 241 -17.27 -5.57 -14.73
N ASP A 242 -17.42 -6.57 -13.87
CA ASP A 242 -18.58 -6.65 -12.99
C ASP A 242 -18.49 -5.62 -11.85
N LEU A 243 -17.30 -5.46 -11.26
CA LEU A 243 -17.07 -4.62 -10.07
C LEU A 243 -15.75 -3.86 -10.13
N VAL A 244 -15.78 -2.56 -9.91
CA VAL A 244 -14.57 -1.74 -9.67
C VAL A 244 -14.63 -1.12 -8.28
N TYR A 245 -13.56 -1.29 -7.50
CA TYR A 245 -13.39 -0.64 -6.21
C TYR A 245 -12.50 0.60 -6.35
N LEU A 246 -12.95 1.72 -5.76
CA LEU A 246 -12.29 3.02 -5.78
C LEU A 246 -12.04 3.50 -4.36
N ASP A 247 -10.79 3.81 -4.05
CA ASP A 247 -10.33 4.45 -2.82
C ASP A 247 -9.22 5.48 -3.14
N PRO A 248 -9.54 6.54 -3.92
CA PRO A 248 -8.56 7.51 -4.35
C PRO A 248 -8.02 8.33 -3.17
N PRO A 249 -6.86 8.98 -3.30
CA PRO A 249 -6.44 10.01 -2.35
C PRO A 249 -7.50 11.11 -2.25
N TYR A 250 -7.95 11.47 -1.03
CA TYR A 250 -8.99 12.50 -0.87
C TYR A 250 -8.50 13.80 -0.23
N ASN A 251 -7.19 13.96 -0.04
CA ASN A 251 -6.60 15.12 0.62
C ASN A 251 -5.28 15.54 -0.02
N GLN A 252 -4.71 16.66 0.47
CA GLN A 252 -3.46 17.24 -0.03
C GLN A 252 -2.19 16.45 0.32
N HIS A 253 -2.27 15.24 0.86
CA HIS A 253 -1.12 14.45 1.29
C HIS A 253 -0.79 13.34 0.29
N PRO A 254 0.11 13.58 -0.70
CA PRO A 254 0.40 12.62 -1.75
C PRO A 254 1.11 11.38 -1.22
N TYR A 255 0.68 10.22 -1.67
CA TYR A 255 1.28 8.94 -1.31
C TYR A 255 2.73 8.81 -1.81
N GLY A 256 3.05 9.34 -3.00
CA GLY A 256 4.41 9.35 -3.51
C GLY A 256 5.42 10.03 -2.58
N SER A 257 5.02 11.16 -1.93
CA SER A 257 5.88 11.79 -0.93
C SER A 257 5.78 11.18 0.45
N ASN A 258 4.59 10.67 0.85
CA ASN A 258 4.40 10.03 2.15
C ASN A 258 5.19 8.72 2.28
N TYR A 259 5.33 7.99 1.17
CA TYR A 259 5.94 6.66 1.10
C TYR A 259 7.12 6.62 0.12
N PHE A 260 7.80 7.77 -0.10
CA PHE A 260 8.93 7.88 -1.02
C PHE A 260 10.02 6.84 -0.73
N MET A 261 10.26 6.50 0.54
CA MET A 261 11.23 5.51 0.96
C MET A 261 10.92 4.13 0.38
N LEU A 262 9.64 3.75 0.34
CA LEU A 262 9.23 2.47 -0.24
C LEU A 262 9.49 2.44 -1.75
N ASN A 263 9.27 3.56 -2.46
CA ASN A 263 9.64 3.67 -3.87
C ASN A 263 11.15 3.60 -4.08
N LEU A 264 11.94 4.25 -3.21
CA LEU A 264 13.42 4.16 -3.28
C LEU A 264 13.94 2.74 -3.04
N ILE A 265 13.37 2.01 -2.08
CA ILE A 265 13.71 0.62 -1.85
C ILE A 265 13.23 -0.25 -3.01
N ALA A 266 12.08 0.03 -3.60
CA ALA A 266 11.50 -0.72 -4.71
C ALA A 266 12.34 -0.58 -6.00
N SER A 267 12.68 0.64 -6.42
CA SER A 267 13.53 0.88 -7.60
C SER A 267 15.01 0.62 -7.34
N TYR A 268 15.45 0.85 -6.12
CA TYR A 268 16.84 0.86 -5.67
C TYR A 268 17.75 1.76 -6.53
N GLU A 269 17.21 2.92 -6.92
CA GLU A 269 17.93 3.97 -7.62
C GLU A 269 18.25 5.13 -6.68
N GLU A 270 19.53 5.52 -6.59
CA GLU A 270 19.95 6.64 -5.75
C GLU A 270 19.39 7.96 -6.28
N PRO A 271 18.63 8.72 -5.46
CA PRO A 271 18.02 9.95 -5.93
C PRO A 271 19.05 11.06 -6.14
N SER A 272 18.99 11.72 -7.29
CA SER A 272 19.93 12.82 -7.65
C SER A 272 19.70 14.10 -6.84
N LYS A 273 18.46 14.35 -6.42
CA LYS A 273 18.06 15.55 -5.65
C LYS A 273 17.07 15.17 -4.56
N ILE A 274 17.43 15.49 -3.32
CA ILE A 274 16.60 15.21 -2.13
C ILE A 274 16.34 16.48 -1.32
N SER A 275 15.25 16.47 -0.52
CA SER A 275 14.97 17.55 0.40
C SER A 275 15.97 17.57 1.56
N LYS A 276 16.29 18.77 2.07
CA LYS A 276 17.33 18.96 3.10
C LYS A 276 17.05 18.19 4.39
N VAL A 277 15.80 18.20 4.88
CA VAL A 277 15.46 17.65 6.19
C VAL A 277 15.13 16.15 6.10
N SER A 278 14.12 15.78 5.34
CA SER A 278 13.61 14.40 5.31
C SER A 278 14.20 13.55 4.18
N GLY A 279 14.99 14.13 3.28
CA GLY A 279 15.60 13.38 2.19
C GLY A 279 14.59 12.91 1.13
N ILE A 280 13.40 13.50 1.05
CA ILE A 280 12.41 13.16 0.03
C ILE A 280 12.97 13.50 -1.34
N SER A 281 12.97 12.52 -2.27
CA SER A 281 13.30 12.76 -3.67
C SER A 281 12.34 13.81 -4.26
N LYS A 282 12.83 14.65 -5.18
CA LYS A 282 11.98 15.66 -5.84
C LYS A 282 11.09 15.09 -6.93
N ASP A 283 11.38 13.89 -7.38
CA ASP A 283 10.75 13.22 -8.54
C ASP A 283 9.65 12.23 -8.13
N TRP A 284 8.99 12.45 -6.97
CA TRP A 284 7.90 11.61 -6.53
C TRP A 284 6.62 11.81 -7.38
N ASN A 285 5.82 10.76 -7.52
CA ASN A 285 4.57 10.74 -8.29
C ASN A 285 3.53 11.72 -7.74
N ARG A 286 2.84 12.43 -8.64
CA ARG A 286 1.82 13.42 -8.30
C ARG A 286 0.47 12.99 -8.87
N SER A 287 -0.50 12.79 -7.98
CA SER A 287 -1.87 12.47 -8.37
C SER A 287 -2.72 13.74 -8.51
N VAL A 288 -3.58 13.79 -9.51
CA VAL A 288 -4.59 14.84 -9.69
C VAL A 288 -5.56 14.89 -8.50
N PHE A 289 -5.80 13.77 -7.84
CA PHE A 289 -6.67 13.64 -6.67
C PHE A 289 -6.14 14.34 -5.41
N ASN A 290 -4.85 14.70 -5.37
CA ASN A 290 -4.28 15.48 -4.28
C ASN A 290 -4.45 16.99 -4.43
N LYS A 291 -5.11 17.47 -5.49
CA LYS A 291 -5.36 18.89 -5.76
C LYS A 291 -6.85 19.19 -5.60
N LYS A 292 -7.22 20.01 -4.61
CA LYS A 292 -8.61 20.36 -4.32
C LYS A 292 -9.37 20.92 -5.55
N SER A 293 -8.69 21.70 -6.41
CA SER A 293 -9.29 22.34 -7.59
C SER A 293 -9.66 21.36 -8.72
N SER A 294 -9.08 20.16 -8.76
CA SER A 294 -9.26 19.22 -9.88
C SER A 294 -9.74 17.83 -9.43
N ALA A 295 -9.69 17.53 -8.12
CA ALA A 295 -10.01 16.20 -7.62
C ALA A 295 -11.44 15.77 -7.92
N SER A 296 -12.42 16.68 -7.77
CA SER A 296 -13.84 16.39 -8.03
C SER A 296 -14.08 16.06 -9.51
N GLU A 297 -13.64 16.93 -10.42
CA GLU A 297 -13.79 16.72 -11.86
C GLU A 297 -13.14 15.42 -12.31
N ALA A 298 -11.86 15.21 -11.93
CA ALA A 298 -11.13 14.00 -12.29
C ALA A 298 -11.79 12.72 -11.74
N PHE A 299 -12.40 12.79 -10.55
CA PHE A 299 -13.08 11.65 -9.95
C PHE A 299 -14.36 11.26 -10.69
N PHE A 300 -15.20 12.24 -11.03
CA PHE A 300 -16.43 11.94 -11.76
C PHE A 300 -16.16 11.58 -13.23
N GLU A 301 -15.12 12.18 -13.87
CA GLU A 301 -14.64 11.72 -15.18
C GLU A 301 -14.18 10.26 -15.14
N LEU A 302 -13.41 9.88 -14.09
CA LEU A 302 -12.99 8.50 -13.87
C LEU A 302 -14.19 7.56 -13.89
N ILE A 303 -15.19 7.83 -13.04
CA ILE A 303 -16.38 6.97 -12.92
C ILE A 303 -17.13 6.91 -14.27
N ALA A 304 -17.27 8.03 -14.97
CA ALA A 304 -17.94 8.07 -16.26
C ALA A 304 -17.27 7.16 -17.30
N ASN A 305 -15.93 7.13 -17.34
CA ASN A 305 -15.15 6.33 -18.29
C ASN A 305 -15.08 4.84 -17.93
N LEU A 306 -15.31 4.46 -16.66
CA LEU A 306 -15.28 3.06 -16.25
C LEU A 306 -16.40 2.25 -16.93
N LYS A 307 -16.02 1.17 -17.61
CA LYS A 307 -16.93 0.17 -18.17
C LYS A 307 -17.22 -0.90 -17.10
N ALA A 308 -17.95 -0.54 -16.05
CA ALA A 308 -18.26 -1.44 -14.93
C ALA A 308 -19.77 -1.51 -14.70
N LYS A 309 -20.28 -2.68 -14.26
CA LYS A 309 -21.69 -2.82 -13.85
C LYS A 309 -21.91 -2.22 -12.46
N PHE A 310 -20.93 -2.40 -11.57
CA PHE A 310 -20.91 -1.85 -10.21
C PHE A 310 -19.61 -1.11 -9.94
N VAL A 311 -19.73 0.02 -9.26
CA VAL A 311 -18.59 0.76 -8.72
C VAL A 311 -18.78 0.88 -7.21
N LEU A 312 -17.87 0.30 -6.42
CA LEU A 312 -17.79 0.49 -4.98
C LEU A 312 -16.84 1.63 -4.68
N ILE A 313 -17.30 2.66 -4.00
CA ILE A 313 -16.51 3.85 -3.70
C ILE A 313 -16.39 3.97 -2.19
N SER A 314 -15.18 3.77 -1.66
CA SER A 314 -14.86 4.09 -0.28
C SER A 314 -14.64 5.59 -0.16
N PHE A 315 -15.29 6.20 0.82
CA PHE A 315 -15.21 7.64 1.02
C PHE A 315 -15.36 7.97 2.51
N ASN A 316 -14.72 9.05 2.94
CA ASN A 316 -14.92 9.59 4.28
C ASN A 316 -15.30 11.08 4.21
N SER A 317 -15.91 11.56 5.28
CA SER A 317 -16.42 12.94 5.38
C SER A 317 -15.33 14.03 5.44
N GLU A 318 -14.04 13.65 5.48
CA GLU A 318 -12.90 14.59 5.56
C GLU A 318 -12.25 14.85 4.17
N GLY A 319 -12.83 14.33 3.07
CA GLY A 319 -12.33 14.49 1.71
C GLY A 319 -12.58 15.88 1.09
N PHE A 320 -11.93 16.14 -0.06
CA PHE A 320 -12.12 17.41 -0.80
C PHE A 320 -13.52 17.58 -1.38
N ILE A 321 -14.18 16.47 -1.73
CA ILE A 321 -15.52 16.44 -2.30
C ILE A 321 -16.52 16.36 -1.13
N ASN A 322 -17.47 17.27 -1.06
CA ASN A 322 -18.49 17.20 -0.03
C ASN A 322 -19.56 16.14 -0.35
N GLN A 323 -20.29 15.68 0.66
CA GLN A 323 -21.26 14.59 0.51
C GLN A 323 -22.40 14.95 -0.44
N ASP A 324 -22.91 16.19 -0.41
CA ASP A 324 -24.03 16.63 -1.26
C ASP A 324 -23.62 16.61 -2.74
N GLU A 325 -22.39 17.07 -3.04
CA GLU A 325 -21.82 17.01 -4.39
C GLU A 325 -21.66 15.57 -4.85
N PHE A 326 -21.21 14.68 -3.95
CA PHE A 326 -21.05 13.26 -4.22
C PHE A 326 -22.39 12.61 -4.57
N ASP A 327 -23.40 12.79 -3.70
CA ASP A 327 -24.74 12.23 -3.88
C ASP A 327 -25.40 12.75 -5.16
N LYS A 328 -25.31 14.05 -5.43
CA LYS A 328 -25.86 14.68 -6.64
C LYS A 328 -25.27 14.11 -7.93
N ASN A 329 -23.93 13.95 -7.98
CA ASN A 329 -23.27 13.49 -9.20
C ASN A 329 -23.43 11.97 -9.40
N LEU A 330 -23.32 11.15 -8.35
CA LEU A 330 -23.49 9.71 -8.48
C LEU A 330 -24.91 9.33 -8.89
N ASN A 331 -25.94 10.01 -8.37
CA ASN A 331 -27.34 9.77 -8.76
C ASN A 331 -27.64 10.09 -10.23
N LYS A 332 -26.80 10.88 -10.90
CA LYS A 332 -26.90 11.10 -12.36
C LYS A 332 -26.26 9.98 -13.17
N MET A 333 -25.36 9.19 -12.55
CA MET A 333 -24.60 8.14 -13.22
C MET A 333 -25.20 6.75 -13.09
N GLY A 334 -26.13 6.55 -12.14
CA GLY A 334 -26.81 5.28 -11.94
C GLY A 334 -27.56 5.20 -10.60
N LYS A 335 -27.97 4.00 -10.24
CA LYS A 335 -28.66 3.75 -8.97
C LYS A 335 -27.64 3.60 -7.84
N VAL A 336 -27.76 4.43 -6.81
CA VAL A 336 -26.86 4.48 -5.66
C VAL A 336 -27.46 3.78 -4.46
N HIS A 337 -26.71 2.88 -3.84
CA HIS A 337 -26.98 2.32 -2.51
C HIS A 337 -25.84 2.72 -1.58
N LEU A 338 -26.16 3.39 -0.45
CA LEU A 338 -25.16 3.87 0.50
C LEU A 338 -25.14 3.00 1.75
N LEU A 339 -23.97 2.44 2.03
CA LEU A 339 -23.66 1.75 3.28
C LEU A 339 -22.87 2.69 4.18
N ARG A 340 -23.11 2.65 5.50
CA ARG A 340 -22.41 3.45 6.52
C ARG A 340 -21.90 2.56 7.63
N GLN A 341 -20.72 2.90 8.15
CA GLN A 341 -20.14 2.27 9.33
C GLN A 341 -19.36 3.28 10.17
N LYS A 342 -19.64 3.34 11.46
CA LYS A 342 -18.82 4.12 12.39
C LYS A 342 -17.45 3.46 12.53
N TYR A 343 -16.41 4.27 12.40
CA TYR A 343 -15.03 3.83 12.46
C TYR A 343 -14.21 4.75 13.35
N ASN A 344 -13.33 4.17 14.16
CA ASN A 344 -12.38 4.93 14.97
C ASN A 344 -11.16 5.27 14.14
N ALA A 345 -11.07 6.52 13.65
CA ALA A 345 -9.92 6.97 12.89
C ALA A 345 -8.67 6.99 13.78
N TYR A 346 -7.60 6.30 13.35
CA TYR A 346 -6.29 6.42 13.99
C TYR A 346 -5.74 7.82 13.76
N ARG A 347 -5.58 8.58 14.83
CA ARG A 347 -5.01 9.93 14.80
C ARG A 347 -3.63 9.93 15.46
N GLY A 348 -2.60 9.75 14.63
CA GLY A 348 -1.20 9.65 15.07
C GLY A 348 -0.59 10.94 15.65
N SER A 349 -1.33 12.05 15.73
CA SER A 349 -0.83 13.34 16.23
C SER A 349 -1.46 13.72 17.56
N ARG A 350 -0.62 14.09 18.55
CA ARG A 350 -1.05 14.59 19.86
C ARG A 350 -1.91 15.88 19.80
N ASN A 351 -1.76 16.66 18.73
CA ASN A 351 -2.50 17.93 18.53
C ASN A 351 -3.95 17.70 18.06
N LEU A 352 -4.40 16.47 17.90
CA LEU A 352 -5.74 16.13 17.42
C LEU A 352 -6.69 15.63 18.52
N LYS A 353 -6.32 15.76 19.81
CA LYS A 353 -7.15 15.33 20.94
C LYS A 353 -8.53 15.99 21.01
N ALA A 354 -8.69 17.17 20.39
CA ALA A 354 -9.97 17.90 20.35
C ALA A 354 -10.89 17.52 19.18
N ARG A 355 -10.43 16.67 18.23
CA ARG A 355 -11.25 16.22 17.10
C ARG A 355 -11.98 14.93 17.44
N ASN A 356 -13.19 14.79 16.94
CA ASN A 356 -14.00 13.60 17.12
C ASN A 356 -13.23 12.34 16.63
N ILE A 357 -13.11 11.34 17.49
CA ILE A 357 -12.40 10.09 17.19
C ILE A 357 -13.20 9.25 16.20
N HIS A 358 -14.52 9.46 16.15
CA HIS A 358 -15.43 8.72 15.29
C HIS A 358 -15.57 9.42 13.94
N VAL A 359 -15.26 8.70 12.88
CA VAL A 359 -15.49 9.11 11.49
C VAL A 359 -16.49 8.11 10.90
N ASP A 360 -17.45 8.60 10.16
CA ASP A 360 -18.31 7.72 9.36
C ASP A 360 -17.58 7.33 8.08
N GLU A 361 -17.30 6.04 7.95
CA GLU A 361 -16.85 5.45 6.69
C GLU A 361 -18.09 5.16 5.83
N LEU A 362 -18.05 5.68 4.62
CA LEU A 362 -19.11 5.57 3.64
C LEU A 362 -18.65 4.63 2.51
N LEU A 363 -19.52 3.71 2.13
CA LEU A 363 -19.32 2.87 0.95
C LEU A 363 -20.51 3.06 0.01
N TYR A 364 -20.26 3.79 -1.06
CA TYR A 364 -21.23 3.96 -2.14
C TYR A 364 -21.17 2.76 -3.07
N VAL A 365 -22.32 2.14 -3.32
CA VAL A 365 -22.50 1.06 -4.29
C VAL A 365 -23.27 1.66 -5.45
N LEU A 366 -22.58 2.05 -6.51
CA LEU A 366 -23.16 2.59 -7.72
C LEU A 366 -23.41 1.45 -8.72
N LYS A 367 -24.65 1.24 -9.13
CA LYS A 367 -25.05 0.38 -10.26
C LYS A 367 -25.20 1.26 -11.49
N LYS A 368 -24.31 1.10 -12.48
CA LYS A 368 -24.29 1.83 -13.75
C LYS A 368 -25.26 1.23 -14.75
#